data_5f5de700f12da4f3ab410a077b03028c
#
_entry.id   5f5de700f12da4f3ab410a077b03028c
#
_cell.length_a   1.000
_cell.length_b   1.000
_cell.length_c   1.000
_cell.angle_alpha   90.00
_cell.angle_beta   90.00
_cell.angle_gamma   90.00
#
_symmetry.space_group_name_H-M   'P 1'
#
loop_
_entity.id
_entity.type
_entity.pdbx_description
1 polymer ?
#
loop_
_entity_poly.entity_id
_entity_poly.type
_entity_poly.pdbx_seq_one_letter_code
_entity_poly.pdbx_strand_id
1 'polypeptide(L)'
;MTIQIKALLKNIKLDARMSIGIGEKTYNAKKISESNGSAFVNSGDLFENLKKEKNTLAIKSGNAIFDYEINLALRLALVTMDSWLPQSSDFVSVAIKNQSLSQEQIGAILNINQAAVSRRKSRSQFDLIMEFDAYYREKIKKLSL
;
A
#
# COMPACT_ATOMS: atom_id res chain seq x y z
N MET A 1 0.34 -5.41 2.83
CA MET A 1 1.56 -5.72 2.03
C MET A 1 2.03 -4.53 1.20
N THR A 2 1.24 -3.91 0.34
CA THR A 2 1.65 -2.82 -0.57
C THR A 2 2.17 -1.57 0.15
N ILE A 3 1.48 -1.12 1.21
CA ILE A 3 1.93 0.01 2.05
C ILE A 3 3.31 -0.28 2.66
N GLN A 4 3.55 -1.52 3.09
CA GLN A 4 4.84 -1.93 3.63
C GLN A 4 5.95 -1.92 2.58
N ILE A 5 5.67 -2.39 1.35
CA ILE A 5 6.64 -2.33 0.24
C ILE A 5 6.99 -0.87 -0.03
N LYS A 6 5.99 0.02 -0.10
CA LYS A 6 6.21 1.44 -0.32
C LYS A 6 7.06 2.06 0.80
N ALA A 7 6.78 1.75 2.07
CA ALA A 7 7.57 2.24 3.19
C ALA A 7 9.03 1.75 3.12
N LEU A 8 9.27 0.48 2.79
CA LEU A 8 10.62 -0.06 2.63
C LEU A 8 11.40 0.63 1.51
N LEU A 9 10.77 0.88 0.36
CA LEU A 9 11.40 1.57 -0.75
C LEU A 9 11.70 3.04 -0.42
N LYS A 10 10.75 3.75 0.17
CA LYS A 10 10.95 5.15 0.59
C LYS A 10 12.07 5.29 1.64
N ASN A 11 12.26 4.30 2.51
CA ASN A 11 13.36 4.29 3.47
C ASN A 11 14.73 4.37 2.78
N ILE A 12 14.90 3.70 1.65
CA ILE A 12 16.13 3.73 0.84
C ILE A 12 16.06 4.74 -0.32
N LYS A 13 15.16 5.72 -0.25
CA LYS A 13 14.94 6.78 -1.25
C LYS A 13 14.60 6.27 -2.66
N LEU A 14 14.00 5.11 -2.74
CA LEU A 14 13.43 4.55 -3.97
C LEU A 14 11.91 4.64 -3.97
N ASP A 15 11.33 4.44 -5.13
CA ASP A 15 9.88 4.26 -5.31
C ASP A 15 9.63 3.22 -6.41
N ALA A 16 8.44 2.63 -6.40
CA ALA A 16 8.02 1.69 -7.43
C ALA A 16 6.57 1.94 -7.83
N ARG A 17 6.28 1.70 -9.09
CA ARG A 17 4.91 1.58 -9.55
C ARG A 17 4.39 0.18 -9.24
N MET A 18 3.19 0.12 -8.70
CA MET A 18 2.53 -1.13 -8.33
C MET A 18 1.10 -1.11 -8.84
N SER A 19 0.65 -2.21 -9.43
CA SER A 19 -0.75 -2.43 -9.81
C SER A 19 -1.30 -3.64 -9.06
N ILE A 20 -2.53 -3.53 -8.59
CA ILE A 20 -3.24 -4.61 -7.91
C ILE A 20 -4.42 -5.01 -8.79
N GLY A 21 -4.37 -6.22 -9.35
CA GLY A 21 -5.52 -6.83 -10.03
C GLY A 21 -6.28 -7.72 -9.05
N ILE A 22 -7.60 -7.51 -8.97
CA ILE A 22 -8.53 -8.34 -8.21
C ILE A 22 -9.38 -9.10 -9.23
N GLY A 23 -9.59 -10.38 -8.99
CA GLY A 23 -10.36 -11.24 -9.88
C GLY A 23 -10.02 -12.71 -9.69
N GLU A 24 -10.55 -13.54 -10.58
CA GLU A 24 -10.31 -14.97 -10.57
C GLU A 24 -8.91 -15.33 -11.10
N LYS A 25 -8.39 -16.45 -10.59
CA LYS A 25 -7.18 -17.09 -11.08
C LYS A 25 -7.58 -18.43 -11.70
N THR A 26 -7.65 -18.48 -13.00
CA THR A 26 -8.12 -19.67 -13.75
C THR A 26 -7.03 -20.72 -13.97
N TYR A 27 -5.76 -20.29 -14.05
CA TYR A 27 -4.62 -21.20 -14.22
C TYR A 27 -3.47 -20.80 -13.28
N ASN A 28 -2.89 -21.79 -12.59
CA ASN A 28 -1.80 -21.59 -11.64
C ASN A 28 -0.52 -22.25 -12.17
N ALA A 29 0.24 -21.50 -12.96
CA ALA A 29 1.55 -21.95 -13.43
C ALA A 29 2.65 -21.77 -12.37
N LYS A 30 3.78 -22.46 -12.53
CA LYS A 30 4.98 -22.27 -11.69
C LYS A 30 5.57 -20.86 -11.84
N LYS A 31 5.42 -20.24 -13.02
CA LYS A 31 5.82 -18.86 -13.28
C LYS A 31 4.59 -17.95 -13.36
N ILE A 32 4.69 -16.78 -12.75
CA ILE A 32 3.61 -15.77 -12.75
C ILE A 32 3.24 -15.34 -14.18
N SER A 33 4.22 -15.22 -15.06
CA SER A 33 4.04 -14.86 -16.48
C SER A 33 3.21 -15.86 -17.30
N GLU A 34 3.06 -17.08 -16.81
CA GLU A 34 2.29 -18.17 -17.45
C GLU A 34 0.91 -18.35 -16.78
N SER A 35 0.63 -17.62 -15.72
CA SER A 35 -0.64 -17.69 -15.00
C SER A 35 -1.70 -16.83 -15.71
N ASN A 36 -2.94 -17.32 -15.78
CA ASN A 36 -4.06 -16.69 -16.44
C ASN A 36 -5.21 -16.43 -15.45
N GLY A 37 -6.09 -15.50 -15.82
CA GLY A 37 -7.28 -15.12 -15.07
C GLY A 37 -7.49 -13.61 -15.08
N SER A 38 -8.71 -13.17 -14.74
CA SER A 38 -9.05 -11.75 -14.75
C SER A 38 -8.17 -10.91 -13.82
N ALA A 39 -7.68 -11.47 -12.71
CA ALA A 39 -6.75 -10.78 -11.82
C ALA A 39 -5.45 -10.37 -12.53
N PHE A 40 -4.90 -11.23 -13.39
CA PHE A 40 -3.65 -10.96 -14.13
C PHE A 40 -3.88 -9.92 -15.24
N VAL A 41 -4.99 -10.05 -15.98
CA VAL A 41 -5.39 -9.08 -17.02
C VAL A 41 -5.59 -7.71 -16.39
N ASN A 42 -6.35 -7.63 -15.29
CA ASN A 42 -6.62 -6.38 -14.57
C ASN A 42 -5.32 -5.71 -14.09
N SER A 43 -4.37 -6.46 -13.53
CA SER A 43 -3.11 -5.88 -13.07
C SER A 43 -2.21 -5.45 -14.22
N GLY A 44 -2.14 -6.21 -15.32
CA GLY A 44 -1.32 -5.91 -16.48
C GLY A 44 -1.76 -4.62 -17.18
N ASP A 45 -3.04 -4.55 -17.57
CA ASP A 45 -3.62 -3.35 -18.21
C ASP A 45 -3.43 -2.09 -17.36
N LEU A 46 -3.64 -2.24 -16.04
CA LEU A 46 -3.51 -1.12 -15.11
C LEU A 46 -2.06 -0.65 -15.00
N PHE A 47 -1.10 -1.57 -15.00
CA PHE A 47 0.32 -1.24 -14.89
C PHE A 47 0.81 -0.36 -16.04
N GLU A 48 0.38 -0.67 -17.27
CA GLU A 48 0.71 0.15 -18.43
C GLU A 48 0.10 1.57 -18.35
N ASN A 49 -1.10 1.69 -17.78
CA ASN A 49 -1.76 2.99 -17.61
C ASN A 49 -1.12 3.84 -16.50
N LEU A 50 -0.64 3.24 -15.41
CA LEU A 50 0.03 3.95 -14.31
C LEU A 50 1.19 4.84 -14.79
N LYS A 51 1.92 4.39 -15.80
CA LYS A 51 3.04 5.16 -16.39
C LYS A 51 2.55 6.45 -17.03
N LYS A 52 1.43 6.38 -17.75
CA LYS A 52 0.84 7.54 -18.47
C LYS A 52 0.24 8.54 -17.48
N GLU A 53 -0.41 8.05 -16.43
CA GLU A 53 -1.12 8.88 -15.44
C GLU A 53 -0.22 9.43 -14.31
N LYS A 54 1.07 9.09 -14.30
CA LYS A 54 2.03 9.44 -13.24
C LYS A 54 1.63 8.97 -11.84
N ASN A 55 0.77 7.96 -11.76
CA ASN A 55 0.39 7.30 -10.51
C ASN A 55 1.41 6.22 -10.14
N THR A 56 1.65 6.03 -8.84
CA THR A 56 2.58 5.01 -8.33
C THR A 56 1.88 3.74 -7.86
N LEU A 57 0.55 3.81 -7.63
CA LEU A 57 -0.23 2.66 -7.18
C LEU A 57 -1.68 2.81 -7.63
N ALA A 58 -2.27 1.73 -8.16
CA ALA A 58 -3.70 1.66 -8.44
C ALA A 58 -4.21 0.20 -8.37
N ILE A 59 -5.54 0.08 -8.35
CA ILE A 59 -6.27 -1.17 -8.17
C ILE A 59 -7.32 -1.31 -9.27
N LYS A 60 -7.49 -2.51 -9.82
CA LYS A 60 -8.54 -2.84 -10.80
C LYS A 60 -9.17 -4.18 -10.44
N SER A 61 -10.51 -4.19 -10.35
CA SER A 61 -11.29 -5.39 -10.02
C SER A 61 -12.27 -5.80 -11.14
N GLY A 62 -12.51 -4.92 -12.10
CA GLY A 62 -13.57 -5.05 -13.08
C GLY A 62 -14.93 -4.53 -12.60
N ASN A 63 -15.07 -4.15 -11.32
CA ASN A 63 -16.23 -3.41 -10.82
C ASN A 63 -15.93 -1.91 -10.88
N ALA A 64 -16.57 -1.22 -11.83
CA ALA A 64 -16.23 0.19 -12.12
C ALA A 64 -16.50 1.13 -10.93
N ILE A 65 -17.52 0.89 -10.13
CA ILE A 65 -17.87 1.71 -8.96
C ILE A 65 -16.81 1.52 -7.88
N PHE A 66 -16.49 0.28 -7.54
CA PHE A 66 -15.43 -0.04 -6.59
C PHE A 66 -14.08 0.53 -7.04
N ASP A 67 -13.71 0.31 -8.31
CA ASP A 67 -12.44 0.77 -8.87
C ASP A 67 -12.31 2.29 -8.79
N TYR A 68 -13.38 3.03 -9.09
CA TYR A 68 -13.40 4.49 -8.99
C TYR A 68 -13.23 4.96 -7.54
N GLU A 69 -14.06 4.46 -6.61
CA GLU A 69 -14.03 4.88 -5.20
C GLU A 69 -12.68 4.56 -4.54
N ILE A 70 -12.18 3.34 -4.74
CA ILE A 70 -10.96 2.91 -4.07
C ILE A 70 -9.72 3.61 -4.64
N ASN A 71 -9.67 3.85 -5.96
CA ASN A 71 -8.56 4.56 -6.56
C ASN A 71 -8.57 6.06 -6.22
N LEU A 72 -9.74 6.67 -6.03
CA LEU A 72 -9.82 8.04 -5.52
C LEU A 72 -9.24 8.14 -4.11
N ALA A 73 -9.69 7.28 -3.19
CA ALA A 73 -9.17 7.23 -1.82
C ALA A 73 -7.66 6.90 -1.80
N LEU A 74 -7.22 5.98 -2.66
CA LEU A 74 -5.82 5.60 -2.78
C LEU A 74 -4.95 6.77 -3.27
N ARG A 75 -5.41 7.55 -4.27
CA ARG A 75 -4.68 8.75 -4.74
C ARG A 75 -4.54 9.79 -3.63
N LEU A 76 -5.57 9.98 -2.80
CA LEU A 76 -5.47 10.86 -1.63
C LEU A 76 -4.46 10.34 -0.61
N ALA A 77 -4.44 9.03 -0.32
CA ALA A 77 -3.44 8.42 0.54
C ALA A 77 -2.01 8.51 -0.03
N LEU A 78 -1.87 8.42 -1.36
CA LEU A 78 -0.56 8.54 -2.03
C LEU A 78 0.06 9.93 -1.88
N VAL A 79 -0.71 11.01 -1.77
CA VAL A 79 -0.18 12.34 -1.46
C VAL A 79 0.69 12.29 -0.20
N THR A 80 0.25 11.55 0.81
CA THR A 80 1.02 11.34 2.05
C THR A 80 2.14 10.32 1.87
N MET A 81 1.84 9.14 1.32
CA MET A 81 2.82 8.06 1.20
C MET A 81 3.99 8.40 0.27
N ASP A 82 3.75 9.17 -0.78
CA ASP A 82 4.79 9.60 -1.72
C ASP A 82 5.73 10.65 -1.11
N SER A 83 5.23 11.43 -0.13
CA SER A 83 6.00 12.43 0.60
C SER A 83 6.82 11.87 1.78
N TRP A 84 6.70 10.58 2.09
CA TRP A 84 7.43 9.99 3.21
C TRP A 84 8.95 10.15 3.07
N LEU A 85 9.56 10.74 4.08
CA LEU A 85 11.01 10.78 4.24
C LEU A 85 11.51 9.46 4.83
N PRO A 86 12.80 9.11 4.66
CA PRO A 86 13.37 7.87 5.17
C PRO A 86 13.04 7.58 6.63
N GLN A 87 13.12 8.58 7.51
CA GLN A 87 12.84 8.39 8.95
C GLN A 87 11.36 8.07 9.24
N SER A 88 10.42 8.67 8.48
CA SER A 88 8.98 8.36 8.60
C SER A 88 8.69 6.98 8.04
N SER A 89 9.30 6.62 6.90
CA SER A 89 9.17 5.32 6.26
C SER A 89 9.73 4.19 7.11
N ASP A 90 10.85 4.42 7.78
CA ASP A 90 11.47 3.49 8.72
C ASP A 90 10.50 3.19 9.88
N PHE A 91 9.92 4.24 10.48
CA PHE A 91 8.87 4.07 11.49
C PHE A 91 7.69 3.25 10.95
N VAL A 92 7.15 3.60 9.78
CA VAL A 92 5.99 2.91 9.17
C VAL A 92 6.30 1.43 8.93
N SER A 93 7.49 1.10 8.42
CA SER A 93 7.90 -0.27 8.13
C SER A 93 7.98 -1.16 9.37
N VAL A 94 8.39 -0.59 10.50
CA VAL A 94 8.43 -1.27 11.80
C VAL A 94 7.04 -1.34 12.42
N ALA A 95 6.29 -0.23 12.45
CA ALA A 95 4.99 -0.14 13.10
C ALA A 95 3.93 -1.04 12.46
N ILE A 96 3.91 -1.18 11.13
CA ILE A 96 2.99 -2.09 10.42
C ILE A 96 3.16 -3.55 10.88
N LYS A 97 4.39 -3.97 11.16
CA LYS A 97 4.69 -5.34 11.61
C LYS A 97 4.40 -5.56 13.10
N ASN A 98 4.37 -4.48 13.87
CA ASN A 98 4.36 -4.50 15.33
C ASN A 98 3.22 -3.63 15.89
N GLN A 99 2.00 -3.82 15.39
CA GLN A 99 0.83 -2.99 15.73
C GLN A 99 0.42 -3.06 17.20
N SER A 100 0.81 -4.11 17.92
CA SER A 100 0.53 -4.28 19.36
C SER A 100 1.57 -3.62 20.26
N LEU A 101 2.70 -3.16 19.73
CA LEU A 101 3.76 -2.56 20.54
C LEU A 101 3.47 -1.09 20.88
N SER A 102 3.90 -0.68 22.07
CA SER A 102 3.86 0.72 22.50
C SER A 102 4.87 1.56 21.72
N GLN A 103 4.72 2.90 21.80
CA GLN A 103 5.67 3.80 21.16
C GLN A 103 7.10 3.68 21.76
N GLU A 104 7.21 3.39 23.06
CA GLU A 104 8.49 3.14 23.72
C GLU A 104 9.16 1.88 23.15
N GLN A 105 8.38 0.80 22.97
CA GLN A 105 8.88 -0.46 22.41
C GLN A 105 9.32 -0.30 20.94
N ILE A 106 8.53 0.43 20.14
CA ILE A 106 8.92 0.80 18.76
C ILE A 106 10.18 1.67 18.79
N GLY A 107 10.28 2.60 19.75
CA GLY A 107 11.46 3.43 19.95
C GLY A 107 12.72 2.62 20.24
N ALA A 108 12.61 1.59 21.07
CA ALA A 108 13.70 0.66 21.35
C ALA A 108 14.17 -0.06 20.07
N ILE A 109 13.26 -0.54 19.23
CA ILE A 109 13.60 -1.18 17.95
C ILE A 109 14.33 -0.22 17.01
N LEU A 110 13.88 1.04 16.96
CA LEU A 110 14.41 2.08 16.08
C LEU A 110 15.61 2.82 16.66
N ASN A 111 16.02 2.50 17.89
CA ASN A 111 17.05 3.21 18.65
C ASN A 111 16.81 4.72 18.75
N ILE A 112 15.56 5.12 19.07
CA ILE A 112 15.12 6.51 19.28
C ILE A 112 14.19 6.60 20.48
N ASN A 113 14.05 7.80 21.05
CA ASN A 113 13.12 8.02 22.15
C ASN A 113 11.66 8.10 21.69
N GLN A 114 10.74 7.92 22.65
CA GLN A 114 9.29 7.93 22.40
C GLN A 114 8.81 9.25 21.73
N ALA A 115 9.37 10.40 22.09
CA ALA A 115 9.00 11.67 21.47
C ALA A 115 9.39 11.72 19.97
N ALA A 116 10.49 11.09 19.56
CA ALA A 116 10.86 10.94 18.17
C ALA A 116 9.94 9.97 17.43
N VAL A 117 9.52 8.88 18.07
CA VAL A 117 8.49 7.96 17.53
C VAL A 117 7.19 8.71 17.27
N SER A 118 6.69 9.45 18.26
CA SER A 118 5.46 10.25 18.14
C SER A 118 5.53 11.23 16.94
N ARG A 119 6.67 11.94 16.78
CA ARG A 119 6.86 12.84 15.63
C ARG A 119 6.88 12.09 14.29
N ARG A 120 7.55 10.92 14.20
CA ARG A 120 7.57 10.11 12.97
C ARG A 120 6.19 9.56 12.65
N LYS A 121 5.43 9.10 13.66
CA LYS A 121 4.05 8.65 13.55
C LYS A 121 3.15 9.74 12.96
N SER A 122 3.20 10.94 13.55
CA SER A 122 2.41 12.09 13.09
C SER A 122 2.76 12.50 11.66
N ARG A 123 4.06 12.65 11.34
CA ARG A 123 4.52 13.04 10.00
C ARG A 123 4.17 12.03 8.92
N SER A 124 4.13 10.74 9.25
CA SER A 124 3.73 9.70 8.31
C SER A 124 2.23 9.59 8.12
N GLN A 125 1.43 10.30 8.93
CA GLN A 125 -0.03 10.13 9.00
C GLN A 125 -0.42 8.66 9.21
N PHE A 126 0.35 7.96 10.05
CA PHE A 126 0.28 6.51 10.18
C PHE A 126 -1.14 6.02 10.49
N ASP A 127 -1.82 6.64 11.44
CA ASP A 127 -3.16 6.22 11.85
C ASP A 127 -4.17 6.35 10.69
N LEU A 128 -4.11 7.44 9.92
CA LEU A 128 -4.97 7.65 8.75
C LEU A 128 -4.68 6.63 7.64
N ILE A 129 -3.40 6.30 7.41
CA ILE A 129 -3.02 5.27 6.43
C ILE A 129 -3.49 3.88 6.87
N MET A 130 -3.46 3.58 8.16
CA MET A 130 -4.00 2.30 8.69
C MET A 130 -5.53 2.26 8.64
N GLU A 131 -6.20 3.39 8.86
CA GLU A 131 -7.66 3.52 8.66
C GLU A 131 -8.04 3.27 7.19
N PHE A 132 -7.27 3.83 6.25
CA PHE A 132 -7.43 3.53 4.82
C PHE A 132 -7.23 2.04 4.51
N ASP A 133 -6.22 1.38 5.08
CA ASP A 133 -5.99 -0.07 4.91
C ASP A 133 -7.19 -0.89 5.44
N ALA A 134 -7.74 -0.50 6.59
CA ALA A 134 -8.93 -1.15 7.16
C ALA A 134 -10.16 -0.95 6.25
N TYR A 135 -10.40 0.27 5.77
CA TYR A 135 -11.46 0.58 4.82
C TYR A 135 -11.34 -0.24 3.52
N TYR A 136 -10.14 -0.31 2.96
CA TYR A 136 -9.86 -1.10 1.76
C TYR A 136 -10.16 -2.59 1.98
N ARG A 137 -9.74 -3.15 3.12
CA ARG A 137 -10.02 -4.56 3.47
C ARG A 137 -11.50 -4.85 3.60
N GLU A 138 -12.25 -3.93 4.19
CA GLU A 138 -13.70 -4.05 4.31
C GLU A 138 -14.40 -4.00 2.95
N LYS A 139 -14.00 -3.08 2.08
CA LYS A 139 -14.55 -2.95 0.72
C LYS A 139 -14.27 -4.19 -0.12
N ILE A 140 -13.07 -4.78 -0.05
CA ILE A 140 -12.74 -6.03 -0.76
C ILE A 140 -13.63 -7.19 -0.30
N LYS A 141 -13.86 -7.33 1.01
CA LYS A 141 -14.72 -8.41 1.53
C LYS A 141 -16.16 -8.34 0.99
N LYS A 142 -16.62 -7.14 0.66
CA LYS A 142 -17.96 -6.90 0.11
C LYS A 142 -18.00 -6.99 -1.43
N LEU A 143 -16.83 -7.09 -2.07
CA LEU A 143 -16.76 -7.23 -3.51
C LEU A 143 -17.12 -8.68 -3.88
N SER A 144 -18.26 -8.85 -4.51
CA SER A 144 -18.65 -10.14 -5.10
C SER A 144 -17.77 -10.37 -6.34
N LEU A 145 -16.90 -11.34 -6.26
CA LEU A 145 -16.04 -11.79 -7.36
C LEU A 145 -16.72 -12.90 -8.15
#